data_98145bf72bbbaedf5cd9bf959fdd630f
#
_entry.id   98145bf72bbbaedf5cd9bf959fdd630f
#
_cell.length_a   1.000
_cell.length_b   1.000
_cell.length_c   1.000
_cell.angle_alpha   90.00
_cell.angle_beta   90.00
_cell.angle_gamma   90.00
#
_symmetry.space_group_name_H-M   'P 1'
#
loop_
_entity.id
_entity.type
_entity.pdbx_description
1 polymer ?
#
loop_
_entity_poly.entity_id
_entity_poly.type
_entity_poly.pdbx_seq_one_letter_code
_entity_poly.pdbx_strand_id
1 'polypeptide(L)'
;GLILGTFKAADTLIVTPEKVYDLNNEMDEELTEFKGFMARREYKMITKRLKRGREQTVRAGGFVADPPYGWKRAKINNLPSLEPHETEGPIMQMIVEMYGNQEPISTIQERLAAMGVYNRKGQPFCRSSIRHIATNPVNAGLIRWNRCKNIRKGQNGSPTGYAIENPPEDVILVKGVHQPQVSVEAYQKCVNVCKSRAAP
;
A
#
# COMPACT_ATOMS: atom_id res chain seq x y z
N GLY A 1 1.21 31.28 4.60
CA GLY A 1 0.65 30.36 3.60
C GLY A 1 -0.77 30.77 3.16
N LEU A 2 -1.32 30.15 2.11
CA LEU A 2 -2.65 30.46 1.51
C LEU A 2 -3.77 30.60 2.55
N ILE A 3 -3.85 29.68 3.52
CA ILE A 3 -4.92 29.68 4.54
C ILE A 3 -4.85 30.91 5.45
N LEU A 4 -3.66 31.27 5.93
CA LEU A 4 -3.51 32.45 6.78
C LEU A 4 -3.80 33.75 6.03
N GLY A 5 -3.38 33.83 4.75
CA GLY A 5 -3.73 34.96 3.89
C GLY A 5 -5.24 35.10 3.67
N THR A 6 -5.97 33.98 3.51
CA THR A 6 -7.44 33.98 3.39
C THR A 6 -8.10 34.44 4.70
N PHE A 7 -7.63 33.98 5.85
CA PHE A 7 -8.18 34.39 7.15
C PHE A 7 -7.90 35.87 7.43
N LYS A 8 -6.71 36.37 7.09
CA LYS A 8 -6.36 37.80 7.21
C LYS A 8 -7.27 38.66 6.31
N ALA A 9 -7.46 38.27 5.05
CA ALA A 9 -8.32 38.98 4.11
C ALA A 9 -9.82 38.98 4.50
N ALA A 10 -10.24 37.95 5.26
CA ALA A 10 -11.59 37.82 5.78
C ALA A 10 -11.78 38.36 7.20
N ASP A 11 -10.77 39.05 7.73
CA ASP A 11 -10.77 39.62 9.11
C ASP A 11 -11.19 38.59 10.18
N THR A 12 -10.69 37.35 10.03
CA THR A 12 -11.09 36.21 10.85
C THR A 12 -10.10 35.97 11.99
N LEU A 13 -10.59 35.86 13.23
CA LEU A 13 -9.79 35.53 14.39
C LEU A 13 -9.56 34.03 14.52
N ILE A 14 -8.37 33.61 14.93
CA ILE A 14 -8.04 32.22 15.26
C ILE A 14 -8.16 32.03 16.77
N VAL A 15 -9.18 31.29 17.20
CA VAL A 15 -9.41 31.02 18.63
C VAL A 15 -8.81 29.66 18.99
N THR A 16 -7.90 29.68 19.97
CA THR A 16 -7.34 28.47 20.62
C THR A 16 -7.67 28.46 22.09
N PRO A 17 -7.57 27.33 22.80
CA PRO A 17 -7.79 27.30 24.26
C PRO A 17 -6.88 28.23 25.05
N GLU A 18 -5.73 28.59 24.52
CA GLU A 18 -4.71 29.41 25.19
C GLU A 18 -4.84 30.90 24.88
N LYS A 19 -5.19 31.24 23.63
CA LYS A 19 -5.20 32.63 23.15
C LYS A 19 -6.06 32.78 21.88
N VAL A 20 -6.61 33.99 21.71
CA VAL A 20 -7.20 34.45 20.45
C VAL A 20 -6.11 35.20 19.66
N TYR A 21 -5.91 34.80 18.40
CA TYR A 21 -4.93 35.43 17.49
C TYR A 21 -5.68 36.29 16.48
N ASP A 22 -5.23 37.53 16.37
CA ASP A 22 -5.65 38.48 15.33
C ASP A 22 -4.53 38.57 14.28
N LEU A 23 -4.78 38.09 13.07
CA LEU A 23 -3.79 38.08 11.98
C LEU A 23 -3.51 39.49 11.41
N ASN A 24 -4.27 40.51 11.80
CA ASN A 24 -3.96 41.92 11.50
C ASN A 24 -2.92 42.50 12.49
N ASN A 25 -2.71 41.84 13.62
CA ASN A 25 -1.62 42.17 14.52
C ASN A 25 -0.33 41.47 14.09
N GLU A 26 0.73 42.21 13.83
CA GLU A 26 2.02 41.72 13.32
C GLU A 26 2.62 40.62 14.18
N MET A 27 2.60 40.77 15.52
CA MET A 27 3.11 39.76 16.47
C MET A 27 2.28 38.44 16.41
N ASP A 28 0.97 38.53 16.27
CA ASP A 28 0.10 37.34 16.20
C ASP A 28 0.24 36.64 14.84
N GLU A 29 0.44 37.39 13.76
CA GLU A 29 0.72 36.86 12.43
C GLU A 29 2.05 36.07 12.45
N GLU A 30 3.15 36.71 12.91
CA GLU A 30 4.47 36.06 13.01
C GLU A 30 4.42 34.79 13.88
N LEU A 31 3.80 34.88 15.04
CA LEU A 31 3.66 33.75 15.97
C LEU A 31 2.89 32.59 15.35
N THR A 32 1.81 32.88 14.62
CA THR A 32 1.00 31.88 13.93
C THR A 32 1.77 31.23 12.77
N GLU A 33 2.52 32.01 12.00
CA GLU A 33 3.40 31.49 10.95
C GLU A 33 4.51 30.60 11.52
N PHE A 34 5.14 31.03 12.60
CA PHE A 34 6.17 30.23 13.28
C PHE A 34 5.60 28.91 13.81
N LYS A 35 4.43 28.94 14.49
CA LYS A 35 3.74 27.72 14.94
C LYS A 35 3.42 26.79 13.75
N GLY A 36 2.94 27.35 12.64
CA GLY A 36 2.65 26.58 11.43
C GLY A 36 3.90 25.96 10.78
N PHE A 37 5.04 26.66 10.84
CA PHE A 37 6.32 26.13 10.39
C PHE A 37 6.79 24.98 11.27
N MET A 38 6.72 25.15 12.60
CA MET A 38 7.12 24.12 13.55
C MET A 38 6.25 22.86 13.42
N ALA A 39 4.94 23.00 13.32
CA ALA A 39 4.02 21.89 13.10
C ALA A 39 4.33 21.13 11.80
N ARG A 40 4.64 21.83 10.71
CA ARG A 40 5.08 21.22 9.45
C ARG A 40 6.38 20.45 9.58
N ARG A 41 7.35 21.00 10.32
CA ARG A 41 8.63 20.34 10.60
C ARG A 41 8.42 19.06 11.41
N GLU A 42 7.63 19.14 12.47
CA GLU A 42 7.28 17.99 13.30
C GLU A 42 6.59 16.89 12.50
N TYR A 43 5.58 17.22 11.71
CA TYR A 43 4.91 16.28 10.80
C TYR A 43 5.90 15.56 9.86
N LYS A 44 6.83 16.30 9.25
CA LYS A 44 7.88 15.71 8.40
C LYS A 44 8.77 14.75 9.18
N MET A 45 9.15 15.10 10.40
CA MET A 45 9.98 14.24 11.25
C MET A 45 9.23 12.96 11.66
N ILE A 46 7.97 13.06 12.08
CA ILE A 46 7.11 11.91 12.42
C ILE A 46 6.98 10.99 11.20
N THR A 47 6.65 11.54 10.03
CA THR A 47 6.49 10.77 8.79
C THR A 47 7.79 10.04 8.41
N LYS A 48 8.94 10.72 8.55
CA LYS A 48 10.25 10.11 8.28
C LYS A 48 10.57 8.97 9.26
N ARG A 49 10.25 9.15 10.55
CA ARG A 49 10.43 8.11 11.59
C ARG A 49 9.55 6.89 11.30
N LEU A 50 8.27 7.11 10.97
CA LEU A 50 7.34 6.03 10.63
C LEU A 50 7.78 5.27 9.38
N LYS A 51 8.25 5.97 8.34
CA LYS A 51 8.78 5.33 7.13
C LYS A 51 9.99 4.45 7.44
N ARG A 52 10.94 4.97 8.23
CA ARG A 52 12.13 4.21 8.66
C ARG A 52 11.76 2.98 9.49
N GLY A 53 10.83 3.13 10.45
CA GLY A 53 10.37 1.99 11.26
C GLY A 53 9.73 0.89 10.41
N ARG A 54 8.89 1.25 9.44
CA ARG A 54 8.31 0.27 8.49
C ARG A 54 9.39 -0.41 7.65
N GLU A 55 10.35 0.35 7.15
CA GLU A 55 11.46 -0.19 6.37
C GLU A 55 12.31 -1.19 7.18
N GLN A 56 12.65 -0.86 8.43
CA GLN A 56 13.37 -1.77 9.34
C GLN A 56 12.58 -3.06 9.59
N THR A 57 11.27 -2.94 9.84
CA THR A 57 10.39 -4.11 10.01
C THR A 57 10.40 -5.01 8.77
N VAL A 58 10.34 -4.43 7.57
CA VAL A 58 10.40 -5.19 6.30
C VAL A 58 11.77 -5.85 6.13
N ARG A 59 12.87 -5.15 6.39
CA ARG A 59 14.23 -5.70 6.32
C ARG A 59 14.43 -6.87 7.29
N ALA A 60 13.72 -6.87 8.42
CA ALA A 60 13.67 -7.98 9.36
C ALA A 60 12.71 -9.12 8.94
N GLY A 61 12.09 -9.05 7.76
CA GLY A 61 11.15 -10.04 7.24
C GLY A 61 9.71 -9.88 7.74
N GLY A 62 9.37 -8.74 8.36
CA GLY A 62 8.01 -8.43 8.80
C GLY A 62 7.12 -7.84 7.71
N PHE A 63 5.83 -8.17 7.72
CA PHE A 63 4.85 -7.69 6.75
C PHE A 63 4.05 -6.52 7.31
N VAL A 64 4.14 -5.33 6.69
CA VAL A 64 3.59 -4.06 7.22
C VAL A 64 2.40 -3.49 6.43
N ALA A 65 1.90 -4.22 5.43
CA ALA A 65 0.75 -3.82 4.62
C ALA A 65 -0.54 -4.55 5.03
N ASP A 66 -1.63 -4.31 4.31
CA ASP A 66 -2.84 -5.10 4.46
C ASP A 66 -2.63 -6.50 3.87
N PRO A 67 -3.14 -7.56 4.52
CA PRO A 67 -2.98 -8.93 4.05
C PRO A 67 -3.57 -9.11 2.66
N PRO A 68 -2.81 -9.65 1.69
CA PRO A 68 -3.32 -9.96 0.39
C PRO A 68 -4.33 -11.13 0.45
N TYR A 69 -5.04 -11.36 -0.63
CA TYR A 69 -5.98 -12.49 -0.74
C TYR A 69 -5.25 -13.82 -0.50
N GLY A 70 -5.86 -14.70 0.28
CA GLY A 70 -5.24 -15.97 0.72
C GLY A 70 -4.47 -15.88 2.04
N TRP A 71 -4.39 -14.68 2.64
CA TRP A 71 -3.62 -14.45 3.85
C TRP A 71 -4.42 -13.69 4.91
N LYS A 72 -4.13 -13.94 6.18
CA LYS A 72 -4.59 -13.17 7.34
C LYS A 72 -3.41 -12.65 8.16
N ARG A 73 -3.66 -11.64 8.99
CA ARG A 73 -2.62 -11.05 9.84
C ARG A 73 -2.22 -12.03 10.93
N ALA A 74 -0.92 -12.13 11.15
CA ALA A 74 -0.33 -12.90 12.24
C ALA A 74 0.83 -12.11 12.87
N LYS A 75 1.36 -12.64 13.96
CA LYS A 75 2.56 -12.12 14.61
C LYS A 75 3.50 -13.29 14.88
N ILE A 76 4.67 -13.24 14.25
CA ILE A 76 5.70 -14.28 14.36
C ILE A 76 6.98 -13.64 14.90
N ASN A 77 7.58 -14.18 15.93
CA ASN A 77 8.79 -13.65 16.57
C ASN A 77 8.70 -12.14 16.90
N ASN A 78 7.56 -11.73 17.42
CA ASN A 78 7.24 -10.32 17.73
C ASN A 78 7.20 -9.35 16.53
N LEU A 79 7.31 -9.86 15.29
CA LEU A 79 7.18 -9.10 14.05
C LEU A 79 5.77 -9.26 13.47
N PRO A 80 5.19 -8.20 12.87
CA PRO A 80 3.96 -8.33 12.11
C PRO A 80 4.21 -9.26 10.92
N SER A 81 3.33 -10.21 10.73
CA SER A 81 3.50 -11.28 9.76
C SER A 81 2.17 -11.72 9.16
N LEU A 82 2.20 -12.81 8.42
CA LEU A 82 1.06 -13.40 7.74
C LEU A 82 0.96 -14.89 8.06
N GLU A 83 -0.27 -15.39 8.10
CA GLU A 83 -0.56 -16.82 8.12
C GLU A 83 -1.62 -17.14 7.04
N PRO A 84 -1.68 -18.38 6.54
CA PRO A 84 -2.66 -18.80 5.56
C PRO A 84 -4.09 -18.54 6.05
N HIS A 85 -4.94 -18.02 5.16
CA HIS A 85 -6.36 -17.90 5.42
C HIS A 85 -7.05 -19.23 5.07
N GLU A 86 -7.88 -19.75 5.95
CA GLU A 86 -8.45 -21.11 5.85
C GLU A 86 -9.24 -21.33 4.54
N THR A 87 -10.07 -20.36 4.17
CA THR A 87 -10.91 -20.48 2.96
C THR A 87 -10.25 -19.86 1.72
N GLU A 88 -9.58 -18.71 1.87
CA GLU A 88 -8.97 -18.02 0.73
C GLU A 88 -7.62 -18.63 0.31
N GLY A 89 -6.91 -19.30 1.21
CA GLY A 89 -5.60 -19.91 0.93
C GLY A 89 -5.66 -20.95 -0.19
N PRO A 90 -6.52 -21.99 -0.10
CA PRO A 90 -6.68 -22.97 -1.17
C PRO A 90 -7.10 -22.36 -2.50
N ILE A 91 -7.96 -21.34 -2.48
CA ILE A 91 -8.40 -20.64 -3.68
C ILE A 91 -7.23 -19.87 -4.32
N MET A 92 -6.42 -19.18 -3.51
CA MET A 92 -5.22 -18.49 -3.97
C MET A 92 -4.23 -19.48 -4.61
N GLN A 93 -4.00 -20.64 -4.00
CA GLN A 93 -3.12 -21.66 -4.55
C GLN A 93 -3.63 -22.17 -5.90
N MET A 94 -4.94 -22.44 -6.04
CA MET A 94 -5.56 -22.81 -7.30
C MET A 94 -5.38 -21.73 -8.39
N ILE A 95 -5.56 -20.45 -8.04
CA ILE A 95 -5.33 -19.34 -8.97
C ILE A 95 -3.88 -19.31 -9.44
N VAL A 96 -2.91 -19.48 -8.52
CA VAL A 96 -1.49 -19.51 -8.85
C VAL A 96 -1.16 -20.67 -9.78
N GLU A 97 -1.68 -21.86 -9.51
CA GLU A 97 -1.48 -23.06 -10.32
C GLU A 97 -2.01 -22.88 -11.75
N MET A 98 -3.29 -22.52 -11.90
CA MET A 98 -3.93 -22.31 -13.21
C MET A 98 -3.23 -21.22 -14.00
N TYR A 99 -2.88 -20.10 -13.33
CA TYR A 99 -2.20 -18.99 -13.98
C TYR A 99 -0.78 -19.38 -14.43
N GLY A 100 -0.04 -20.13 -13.61
CA GLY A 100 1.29 -20.66 -13.92
C GLY A 100 1.30 -21.67 -15.06
N ASN A 101 0.20 -22.43 -15.22
CA ASN A 101 -0.05 -23.36 -16.33
C ASN A 101 -0.53 -22.65 -17.60
N GLN A 102 -0.50 -21.32 -17.65
CA GLN A 102 -0.87 -20.47 -18.78
C GLN A 102 -2.36 -20.51 -19.15
N GLU A 103 -3.22 -21.01 -18.28
CA GLU A 103 -4.66 -21.01 -18.53
C GLU A 103 -5.18 -19.59 -18.82
N PRO A 104 -6.13 -19.42 -19.73
CA PRO A 104 -6.78 -18.13 -19.98
C PRO A 104 -7.38 -17.56 -18.70
N ILE A 105 -7.25 -16.24 -18.49
CA ILE A 105 -7.82 -15.60 -17.28
C ILE A 105 -9.34 -15.75 -17.24
N SER A 106 -10.01 -15.78 -18.40
CA SER A 106 -11.46 -16.07 -18.51
C SER A 106 -11.82 -17.42 -17.89
N THR A 107 -11.06 -18.47 -18.20
CA THR A 107 -11.27 -19.81 -17.65
C THR A 107 -11.11 -19.83 -16.14
N ILE A 108 -10.12 -19.11 -15.59
CA ILE A 108 -9.97 -18.95 -14.14
C ILE A 108 -11.18 -18.24 -13.54
N GLN A 109 -11.66 -17.17 -14.20
CA GLN A 109 -12.87 -16.45 -13.75
C GLN A 109 -14.12 -17.32 -13.76
N GLU A 110 -14.34 -18.08 -14.83
CA GLU A 110 -15.45 -19.02 -14.96
C GLU A 110 -15.43 -20.10 -13.87
N ARG A 111 -14.26 -20.66 -13.59
CA ARG A 111 -14.10 -21.65 -12.52
C ARG A 111 -14.40 -21.08 -11.14
N LEU A 112 -13.89 -19.87 -10.84
CA LEU A 112 -14.19 -19.20 -9.58
C LEU A 112 -15.69 -18.89 -9.44
N ALA A 113 -16.34 -18.45 -10.51
CA ALA A 113 -17.77 -18.18 -10.54
C ALA A 113 -18.60 -19.48 -10.35
N ALA A 114 -18.22 -20.58 -11.01
CA ALA A 114 -18.86 -21.89 -10.85
C ALA A 114 -18.75 -22.43 -9.41
N MET A 115 -17.67 -22.10 -8.70
CA MET A 115 -17.48 -22.42 -7.29
C MET A 115 -18.19 -21.45 -6.34
N GLY A 116 -18.85 -20.40 -6.85
CA GLY A 116 -19.50 -19.37 -6.04
C GLY A 116 -18.49 -18.49 -5.26
N VAL A 117 -17.24 -18.39 -5.73
CA VAL A 117 -16.17 -17.67 -5.05
C VAL A 117 -16.06 -16.24 -5.54
N TYR A 118 -16.18 -15.31 -4.61
CA TYR A 118 -16.12 -13.87 -4.86
C TYR A 118 -14.94 -13.23 -4.10
N ASN A 119 -14.58 -12.02 -4.50
CA ASN A 119 -13.59 -11.23 -3.78
C ASN A 119 -14.16 -10.75 -2.42
N ARG A 120 -13.30 -10.17 -1.57
CA ARG A 120 -13.70 -9.65 -0.24
C ARG A 120 -14.79 -8.58 -0.26
N LYS A 121 -15.14 -8.05 -1.43
CA LYS A 121 -16.24 -7.08 -1.64
C LYS A 121 -17.53 -7.74 -2.17
N GLY A 122 -17.58 -9.07 -2.26
CA GLY A 122 -18.71 -9.81 -2.81
C GLY A 122 -18.85 -9.70 -4.32
N GLN A 123 -17.81 -9.33 -5.06
CA GLN A 123 -17.82 -9.18 -6.52
C GLN A 123 -16.95 -10.25 -7.20
N PRO A 124 -17.25 -10.60 -8.46
CA PRO A 124 -16.37 -11.47 -9.24
C PRO A 124 -14.95 -10.92 -9.34
N PHE A 125 -13.96 -11.82 -9.46
CA PHE A 125 -12.58 -11.42 -9.64
C PHE A 125 -12.37 -10.82 -11.04
N CYS A 126 -11.84 -9.59 -11.08
CA CYS A 126 -11.41 -8.99 -12.34
C CYS A 126 -10.04 -9.52 -12.78
N ARG A 127 -9.70 -9.35 -14.07
CA ARG A 127 -8.43 -9.80 -14.65
C ARG A 127 -7.19 -9.29 -13.90
N SER A 128 -7.21 -8.02 -13.48
CA SER A 128 -6.12 -7.42 -12.72
C SER A 128 -5.98 -8.06 -11.33
N SER A 129 -7.07 -8.38 -10.65
CA SER A 129 -7.04 -9.05 -9.35
C SER A 129 -6.41 -10.43 -9.45
N ILE A 130 -6.81 -11.25 -10.43
CA ILE A 130 -6.25 -12.58 -10.65
C ILE A 130 -4.74 -12.48 -10.90
N ARG A 131 -4.31 -11.57 -11.78
CA ARG A 131 -2.89 -11.32 -12.04
C ARG A 131 -2.14 -10.89 -10.78
N HIS A 132 -2.69 -9.97 -10.00
CA HIS A 132 -2.08 -9.52 -8.75
C HIS A 132 -1.96 -10.64 -7.72
N ILE A 133 -2.96 -11.51 -7.59
CA ILE A 133 -2.91 -12.68 -6.72
C ILE A 133 -1.80 -13.63 -7.18
N ALA A 134 -1.79 -14.01 -8.46
CA ALA A 134 -0.85 -14.98 -9.01
C ALA A 134 0.61 -14.50 -8.96
N THR A 135 0.86 -13.21 -9.14
CA THR A 135 2.23 -12.63 -9.18
C THR A 135 2.66 -11.96 -7.88
N ASN A 136 1.96 -12.23 -6.77
CA ASN A 136 2.32 -11.67 -5.48
C ASN A 136 3.49 -12.46 -4.86
N PRO A 137 4.67 -11.84 -4.62
CA PRO A 137 5.82 -12.52 -4.04
C PRO A 137 5.57 -13.06 -2.63
N VAL A 138 4.61 -12.54 -1.89
CA VAL A 138 4.22 -13.01 -0.57
C VAL A 138 3.80 -14.49 -0.60
N ASN A 139 3.19 -14.96 -1.68
CA ASN A 139 2.79 -16.36 -1.82
C ASN A 139 4.00 -17.32 -1.77
N ALA A 140 5.16 -16.87 -2.22
CA ALA A 140 6.43 -17.60 -2.20
C ALA A 140 7.32 -17.26 -0.99
N GLY A 141 6.77 -16.64 0.04
CA GLY A 141 7.53 -16.29 1.24
C GLY A 141 8.42 -15.06 1.11
N LEU A 142 8.22 -14.23 0.08
CA LEU A 142 9.00 -13.03 -0.17
C LEU A 142 8.18 -11.77 0.13
N ILE A 143 8.81 -10.76 0.69
CA ILE A 143 8.19 -9.45 0.95
C ILE A 143 8.83 -8.42 0.03
N ARG A 144 7.99 -7.72 -0.75
CA ARG A 144 8.40 -6.61 -1.60
C ARG A 144 7.88 -5.30 -1.03
N TRP A 145 8.79 -4.36 -0.80
CA TRP A 145 8.50 -3.03 -0.26
C TRP A 145 8.96 -1.93 -1.20
N ASN A 146 8.28 -0.78 -1.12
CA ASN A 146 8.61 0.44 -1.85
C ASN A 146 8.59 0.30 -3.38
N ARG A 147 7.72 -0.57 -3.94
CA ARG A 147 7.60 -0.74 -5.39
C ARG A 147 7.15 0.53 -6.10
N CYS A 148 6.19 1.25 -5.52
CA CYS A 148 5.60 2.43 -6.15
C CYS A 148 5.61 3.62 -5.19
N LYS A 149 5.76 4.81 -5.75
CA LYS A 149 5.59 6.10 -5.09
C LYS A 149 4.30 6.75 -5.58
N ASN A 150 3.42 7.09 -4.64
CA ASN A 150 2.21 7.85 -4.96
C ASN A 150 2.56 9.34 -5.06
N ILE A 151 2.34 9.93 -6.22
CA ILE A 151 2.44 11.37 -6.44
C ILE A 151 1.03 11.94 -6.35
N ARG A 152 0.81 12.80 -5.36
CA ARG A 152 -0.43 13.57 -5.25
C ARG A 152 -0.23 14.88 -5.98
N LYS A 153 -0.93 15.08 -7.10
CA LYS A 153 -1.10 16.40 -7.71
C LYS A 153 -2.49 16.90 -7.35
N GLY A 154 -2.55 17.91 -6.47
CA GLY A 154 -3.80 18.60 -6.19
C GLY A 154 -3.93 19.83 -7.09
N GLN A 155 -4.98 19.91 -7.91
CA GLN A 155 -5.56 21.17 -8.34
C GLN A 155 -7.01 21.18 -7.82
N ASN A 156 -7.40 22.28 -7.19
CA ASN A 156 -8.76 22.52 -6.71
C ASN A 156 -9.35 21.47 -5.73
N GLY A 157 -8.55 21.03 -4.73
CA GLY A 157 -9.06 20.20 -3.62
C GLY A 157 -9.30 18.74 -3.94
N SER A 158 -9.16 18.30 -5.19
CA SER A 158 -9.29 16.89 -5.59
C SER A 158 -7.91 16.26 -5.78
N PRO A 159 -7.48 15.30 -4.94
CA PRO A 159 -6.18 14.65 -5.11
C PRO A 159 -6.25 13.63 -6.25
N THR A 160 -6.05 14.06 -7.47
CA THR A 160 -5.72 13.15 -8.56
C THR A 160 -4.28 12.68 -8.37
N GLY A 161 -4.11 11.52 -7.74
CA GLY A 161 -2.81 10.91 -7.56
C GLY A 161 -2.58 9.79 -8.58
N TYR A 162 -1.36 9.65 -9.06
CA TYR A 162 -0.91 8.51 -9.83
C TYR A 162 0.30 7.85 -9.18
N ALA A 163 0.42 6.53 -9.37
CA ALA A 163 1.54 5.78 -8.86
C ALA A 163 2.63 5.68 -9.92
N ILE A 164 3.87 5.99 -9.54
CA ILE A 164 5.05 5.76 -10.37
C ILE A 164 5.84 4.61 -9.74
N GLU A 165 6.33 3.69 -10.56
CA GLU A 165 7.24 2.66 -10.09
C GLU A 165 8.58 3.27 -9.68
N ASN A 166 9.08 2.85 -8.53
CA ASN A 166 10.40 3.24 -8.08
C ASN A 166 11.47 2.48 -8.89
N PRO A 167 12.69 3.06 -9.00
CA PRO A 167 13.83 2.34 -9.56
C PRO A 167 14.07 1.01 -8.82
N PRO A 168 14.55 -0.03 -9.52
CA PRO A 168 14.77 -1.36 -8.91
C PRO A 168 15.67 -1.33 -7.66
N GLU A 169 16.63 -0.43 -7.61
CA GLU A 169 17.54 -0.22 -6.47
C GLU A 169 16.83 0.26 -5.20
N ASP A 170 15.71 0.96 -5.35
CA ASP A 170 14.90 1.45 -4.22
C ASP A 170 13.88 0.40 -3.73
N VAL A 171 13.68 -0.67 -4.49
CA VAL A 171 12.73 -1.75 -4.16
C VAL A 171 13.40 -2.75 -3.24
N ILE A 172 12.86 -2.91 -2.05
CA ILE A 172 13.35 -3.92 -1.10
C ILE A 172 12.61 -5.23 -1.36
N LEU A 173 13.36 -6.30 -1.64
CA LEU A 173 12.86 -7.67 -1.75
C LEU A 173 13.61 -8.53 -0.74
N VAL A 174 12.91 -9.07 0.25
CA VAL A 174 13.49 -9.86 1.34
C VAL A 174 12.68 -11.11 1.59
N LYS A 175 13.29 -12.11 2.23
CA LYS A 175 12.58 -13.29 2.74
C LYS A 175 11.72 -12.87 3.93
N GLY A 176 10.43 -13.21 3.90
CA GLY A 176 9.51 -13.01 5.02
C GLY A 176 9.69 -14.07 6.11
N VAL A 177 9.22 -13.74 7.33
CA VAL A 177 9.16 -14.72 8.44
C VAL A 177 7.95 -15.63 8.33
N HIS A 178 6.99 -15.35 7.44
CA HIS A 178 5.85 -16.21 7.16
C HIS A 178 6.24 -17.42 6.30
N GLN A 179 5.53 -18.53 6.49
CA GLN A 179 5.74 -19.71 5.66
C GLN A 179 5.12 -19.51 4.27
N PRO A 180 5.82 -19.91 3.17
CA PRO A 180 5.26 -19.81 1.83
C PRO A 180 4.09 -20.79 1.66
N GLN A 181 3.07 -20.36 0.90
CA GLN A 181 1.96 -21.24 0.49
C GLN A 181 2.19 -21.86 -0.89
N VAL A 182 3.15 -21.34 -1.65
CA VAL A 182 3.51 -21.79 -3.00
C VAL A 182 5.02 -21.88 -3.12
N SER A 183 5.51 -22.75 -3.97
CA SER A 183 6.95 -22.84 -4.23
C SER A 183 7.45 -21.62 -5.01
N VAL A 184 8.75 -21.36 -4.88
CA VAL A 184 9.41 -20.25 -5.61
C VAL A 184 9.32 -20.48 -7.12
N GLU A 185 9.40 -21.74 -7.56
CA GLU A 185 9.29 -22.13 -8.96
C GLU A 185 7.88 -21.83 -9.53
N ALA A 186 6.82 -22.15 -8.77
CA ALA A 186 5.43 -21.85 -9.18
C ALA A 186 5.20 -20.33 -9.27
N TYR A 187 5.71 -19.56 -8.32
CA TYR A 187 5.68 -18.11 -8.38
C TYR A 187 6.44 -17.57 -9.61
N GLN A 188 7.65 -18.09 -9.87
CA GLN A 188 8.45 -17.65 -11.01
C GLN A 188 7.77 -17.96 -12.36
N LYS A 189 7.11 -19.12 -12.49
CA LYS A 189 6.25 -19.43 -13.64
C LYS A 189 5.19 -18.36 -13.85
N CYS A 190 4.46 -17.97 -12.79
CA CYS A 190 3.46 -16.92 -12.88
C CYS A 190 4.03 -15.56 -13.32
N VAL A 191 5.20 -15.19 -12.80
CA VAL A 191 5.88 -13.94 -13.21
C VAL A 191 6.27 -13.98 -14.69
N ASN A 192 6.77 -15.12 -15.18
CA ASN A 192 7.14 -15.29 -16.60
C ASN A 192 5.91 -15.23 -17.51
N VAL A 193 4.82 -15.91 -17.14
CA VAL A 193 3.53 -15.83 -17.86
C VAL A 193 2.99 -14.40 -17.87
N CYS A 194 3.13 -13.67 -16.77
CA CYS A 194 2.72 -12.27 -16.71
C CYS A 194 3.53 -11.38 -17.68
N LYS A 195 4.83 -11.61 -17.76
CA LYS A 195 5.73 -10.88 -18.69
C LYS A 195 5.40 -11.21 -20.13
N SER A 196 5.20 -12.48 -20.49
CA SER A 196 4.85 -12.89 -21.85
C SER A 196 3.51 -12.32 -22.32
N ARG A 197 2.53 -12.22 -21.43
CA ARG A 197 1.22 -11.61 -21.70
C ARG A 197 1.23 -10.08 -21.75
N ALA A 198 2.29 -9.43 -21.27
CA ALA A 198 2.46 -7.99 -21.31
C ALA A 198 3.34 -7.51 -22.47
N ALA A 199 4.00 -8.42 -23.19
CA ALA A 199 4.73 -8.09 -24.40
C ALA A 199 3.75 -7.68 -25.50
N PRO A 200 4.06 -6.59 -26.28
CA PRO A 200 3.22 -6.11 -27.38
C PRO A 200 3.13 -7.10 -28.51
#